data_a38d79fadb0734d4401f14d9d2b6b3aa
#
_entry.id   a38d79fadb0734d4401f14d9d2b6b3aa
#
_cell.length_a   1.000
_cell.length_b   1.000
_cell.length_c   1.000
_cell.angle_alpha   90.00
_cell.angle_beta   90.00
_cell.angle_gamma   90.00
#
_symmetry.space_group_name_H-M   'P 1'
#
loop_
_entity.id
_entity.type
_entity.pdbx_description
1 polymer ?
#
loop_
_entity_poly.entity_id
_entity_poly.type
_entity_poly.pdbx_seq_one_letter_code
_entity_poly.pdbx_strand_id
1 'polypeptide(L)'
;VPGHTDGCIAIFFDAHDGEETKRCGYYGGFGFNTLQKDYLIEIGDPEYKTRQTYLNSLAKVRNEKVEIFLGNHCINNDTLGRRQKQLDDPDGPNPFIDTEVWGKYLDEKRDALLEFMKDPKNN
;
A
#
# COMPACT_ATOMS: atom_id res chain seq x y z
N VAL A 1 -4.25 -9.97 2.30
CA VAL A 1 -4.50 -8.58 2.78
C VAL A 1 -5.88 -8.06 2.32
N PRO A 2 -6.97 -8.73 2.72
CA PRO A 2 -8.32 -8.26 2.38
C PRO A 2 -8.60 -6.89 3.00
N GLY A 3 -9.60 -6.20 2.44
CA GLY A 3 -10.05 -4.89 2.95
C GLY A 3 -10.46 -3.95 1.85
N HIS A 4 -9.57 -3.58 0.92
CA HIS A 4 -9.98 -2.88 -0.30
C HIS A 4 -10.93 -3.78 -1.14
N THR A 5 -10.62 -5.06 -1.25
CA THR A 5 -11.51 -6.13 -1.68
C THR A 5 -11.16 -7.40 -0.89
N ASP A 6 -12.06 -8.38 -0.86
CA ASP A 6 -11.81 -9.67 -0.20
C ASP A 6 -10.66 -10.45 -0.85
N GLY A 7 -10.45 -10.26 -2.15
CA GLY A 7 -9.40 -10.90 -2.93
C GLY A 7 -8.05 -10.20 -2.93
N CYS A 8 -7.89 -9.08 -2.20
CA CYS A 8 -6.59 -8.39 -2.16
C CYS A 8 -5.51 -9.25 -1.53
N ILE A 9 -4.34 -9.30 -2.19
CA ILE A 9 -3.14 -9.98 -1.72
C ILE A 9 -1.96 -9.03 -1.64
N ALA A 10 -1.00 -9.35 -0.80
CA ALA A 10 0.35 -8.78 -0.85
C ALA A 10 1.30 -9.87 -1.35
N ILE A 11 2.27 -9.48 -2.16
CA ILE A 11 3.27 -10.39 -2.74
C ILE A 11 4.65 -9.88 -2.33
N PHE A 12 5.48 -10.78 -1.82
CA PHE A 12 6.86 -10.49 -1.47
C PHE A 12 7.77 -11.47 -2.23
N PHE A 13 8.81 -10.95 -2.85
CA PHE A 13 9.77 -11.77 -3.58
C PHE A 13 11.13 -11.09 -3.61
N ASP A 14 12.16 -11.86 -3.92
CA ASP A 14 13.50 -11.36 -4.10
C ASP A 14 13.81 -11.15 -5.58
N ALA A 15 14.18 -9.93 -5.95
CA ALA A 15 14.66 -9.61 -7.28
C ALA A 15 16.19 -9.69 -7.30
N HIS A 16 16.73 -10.26 -8.37
CA HIS A 16 18.16 -10.42 -8.56
C HIS A 16 18.66 -9.53 -9.69
N ASP A 17 19.72 -8.78 -9.43
CA ASP A 17 20.46 -8.00 -10.40
C ASP A 17 21.95 -8.32 -10.26
N GLY A 18 22.45 -9.24 -11.09
CA GLY A 18 23.77 -9.81 -10.93
C GLY A 18 23.90 -10.56 -9.60
N GLU A 19 24.85 -10.13 -8.75
CA GLU A 19 25.05 -10.70 -7.41
C GLU A 19 24.20 -10.02 -6.32
N GLU A 20 23.55 -8.89 -6.65
CA GLU A 20 22.69 -8.20 -5.71
C GLU A 20 21.29 -8.81 -5.67
N THR A 21 20.72 -8.89 -4.47
CA THR A 21 19.35 -9.33 -4.22
C THR A 21 18.63 -8.27 -3.43
N LYS A 22 17.42 -7.90 -3.90
CA LYS A 22 16.57 -6.90 -3.24
C LYS A 22 15.18 -7.48 -2.97
N ARG A 23 14.72 -7.31 -1.76
CA ARG A 23 13.38 -7.71 -1.34
C ARG A 23 12.34 -6.75 -1.91
N CYS A 24 11.47 -7.23 -2.76
CA CYS A 24 10.35 -6.49 -3.33
C CYS A 24 9.05 -6.76 -2.57
N GLY A 25 8.20 -5.75 -2.47
CA GLY A 25 6.86 -5.87 -1.91
C GLY A 25 5.83 -5.21 -2.80
N TYR A 26 4.73 -5.89 -3.03
CA TYR A 26 3.56 -5.41 -3.75
C TYR A 26 2.31 -5.56 -2.87
N TYR A 27 1.41 -4.56 -2.90
CA TYR A 27 0.13 -4.60 -2.18
C TYR A 27 -1.02 -4.33 -3.16
N GLY A 28 -2.05 -5.17 -3.13
CA GLY A 28 -3.05 -5.25 -4.20
C GLY A 28 -4.05 -4.10 -4.29
N GLY A 29 -4.29 -3.33 -3.23
CA GLY A 29 -5.22 -2.20 -3.30
C GLY A 29 -5.33 -1.40 -2.02
N PHE A 30 -5.33 -0.07 -2.16
CA PHE A 30 -5.35 0.90 -1.05
C PHE A 30 -6.54 1.86 -1.08
N GLY A 31 -7.36 1.84 -2.12
CA GLY A 31 -8.45 2.79 -2.30
C GLY A 31 -9.53 2.67 -1.22
N PHE A 32 -10.18 3.78 -0.89
CA PHE A 32 -11.26 3.86 0.11
C PHE A 32 -12.66 3.81 -0.50
N ASN A 33 -12.79 3.67 -1.82
CA ASN A 33 -14.09 3.59 -2.48
C ASN A 33 -14.95 2.43 -1.97
N THR A 34 -14.32 1.30 -1.65
CA THR A 34 -14.98 0.11 -1.08
C THR A 34 -15.16 0.17 0.45
N LEU A 35 -14.69 1.24 1.10
CA LEU A 35 -14.83 1.48 2.54
C LEU A 35 -15.85 2.58 2.85
N GLN A 36 -16.50 3.12 1.80
CA GLN A 36 -17.58 4.10 1.93
C GLN A 36 -18.81 3.47 2.54
N LYS A 37 -19.54 4.23 3.36
CA LYS A 37 -20.75 3.80 4.05
C LYS A 37 -21.74 3.09 3.12
N ASP A 38 -22.10 3.77 2.02
CA ASP A 38 -23.14 3.27 1.12
C ASP A 38 -22.74 1.94 0.47
N TYR A 39 -21.47 1.82 0.07
CA TYR A 39 -20.93 0.57 -0.46
C TYR A 39 -20.95 -0.56 0.57
N LEU A 40 -20.54 -0.30 1.80
CA LEU A 40 -20.51 -1.30 2.86
C LEU A 40 -21.93 -1.80 3.21
N ILE A 41 -22.91 -0.91 3.24
CA ILE A 41 -24.32 -1.28 3.43
C ILE A 41 -24.82 -2.15 2.26
N GLU A 42 -24.49 -1.76 1.02
CA GLU A 42 -24.89 -2.50 -0.19
C GLU A 42 -24.37 -3.94 -0.19
N ILE A 43 -23.12 -4.15 0.24
CA ILE A 43 -22.52 -5.49 0.30
C ILE A 43 -22.89 -6.29 1.56
N GLY A 44 -23.76 -5.75 2.44
CA GLY A 44 -24.23 -6.45 3.64
C GLY A 44 -23.32 -6.34 4.85
N ASP A 45 -22.48 -5.29 4.93
CA ASP A 45 -21.63 -4.98 6.07
C ASP A 45 -22.05 -3.68 6.79
N PRO A 46 -23.26 -3.65 7.42
CA PRO A 46 -23.76 -2.47 8.11
C PRO A 46 -23.00 -2.09 9.37
N GLU A 47 -22.13 -2.98 9.87
CA GLU A 47 -21.25 -2.76 11.02
C GLU A 47 -19.87 -2.27 10.62
N TYR A 48 -19.61 -2.11 9.31
CA TYR A 48 -18.33 -1.64 8.75
C TYR A 48 -17.11 -2.49 9.13
N LYS A 49 -17.29 -3.79 9.30
CA LYS A 49 -16.23 -4.75 9.66
C LYS A 49 -15.08 -4.76 8.64
N THR A 50 -15.39 -4.49 7.38
CA THR A 50 -14.40 -4.39 6.31
C THR A 50 -13.32 -3.33 6.60
N ARG A 51 -13.67 -2.22 7.26
CA ARG A 51 -12.69 -1.20 7.68
C ARG A 51 -11.67 -1.77 8.68
N GLN A 52 -12.14 -2.55 9.66
CA GLN A 52 -11.22 -3.21 10.60
C GLN A 52 -10.37 -4.26 9.91
N THR A 53 -10.94 -5.00 8.96
CA THR A 53 -10.20 -5.97 8.14
C THR A 53 -9.08 -5.29 7.34
N TYR A 54 -9.37 -4.12 6.76
CA TYR A 54 -8.36 -3.30 6.07
C TYR A 54 -7.22 -2.88 7.01
N LEU A 55 -7.53 -2.36 8.20
CA LEU A 55 -6.53 -1.95 9.19
C LEU A 55 -5.67 -3.15 9.65
N ASN A 56 -6.29 -4.30 9.88
CA ASN A 56 -5.59 -5.52 10.26
C ASN A 56 -4.63 -6.00 9.15
N SER A 57 -5.05 -5.88 7.89
CA SER A 57 -4.23 -6.22 6.73
C SER A 57 -3.00 -5.32 6.59
N LEU A 58 -3.15 -4.01 6.79
CA LEU A 58 -2.01 -3.09 6.83
C LEU A 58 -1.05 -3.47 7.95
N ALA A 59 -1.55 -3.67 9.16
CA ALA A 59 -0.75 -4.03 10.34
C ALA A 59 0.01 -5.36 10.15
N LYS A 60 -0.64 -6.34 9.50
CA LYS A 60 -0.05 -7.66 9.25
C LYS A 60 1.26 -7.61 8.47
N VAL A 61 1.36 -6.72 7.48
CA VAL A 61 2.53 -6.64 6.60
C VAL A 61 3.38 -5.37 6.80
N ARG A 62 3.00 -4.52 7.76
CA ARG A 62 3.67 -3.25 8.05
C ARG A 62 5.18 -3.40 8.27
N ASN A 63 5.59 -4.46 8.96
CA ASN A 63 6.96 -4.68 9.38
C ASN A 63 7.75 -5.59 8.43
N GLU A 64 7.20 -5.93 7.26
CA GLU A 64 7.97 -6.61 6.22
C GLU A 64 9.14 -5.74 5.77
N LYS A 65 10.29 -6.36 5.63
CA LYS A 65 11.51 -5.69 5.19
C LYS A 65 11.51 -5.56 3.68
N VAL A 66 10.87 -4.52 3.17
CA VAL A 66 10.78 -4.23 1.74
C VAL A 66 11.81 -3.19 1.37
N GLU A 67 12.65 -3.50 0.38
CA GLU A 67 13.64 -2.57 -0.18
C GLU A 67 13.13 -1.88 -1.44
N ILE A 68 12.26 -2.55 -2.20
CA ILE A 68 11.62 -2.00 -3.40
C ILE A 68 10.11 -2.16 -3.27
N PHE A 69 9.41 -1.06 -3.09
CA PHE A 69 7.95 -1.03 -3.08
C PHE A 69 7.40 -0.93 -4.50
N LEU A 70 6.67 -1.94 -4.93
CA LEU A 70 5.96 -1.99 -6.21
C LEU A 70 4.50 -1.59 -5.97
N GLY A 71 4.16 -0.37 -6.39
CA GLY A 71 2.79 0.12 -6.30
C GLY A 71 1.90 -0.44 -7.40
N ASN A 72 0.64 -0.73 -7.09
CA ASN A 72 -0.37 -1.07 -8.09
C ASN A 72 -0.85 0.17 -8.90
N HIS A 73 -0.55 1.37 -8.41
CA HIS A 73 -0.67 2.64 -9.10
C HIS A 73 0.64 3.43 -8.99
N CYS A 74 0.99 4.22 -10.01
CA CYS A 74 2.22 5.02 -10.06
C CYS A 74 2.39 5.96 -8.85
N ILE A 75 1.28 6.41 -8.25
CA ILE A 75 1.29 7.32 -7.10
C ILE A 75 1.68 6.63 -5.79
N ASN A 76 1.56 5.30 -5.68
CA ASN A 76 1.80 4.61 -4.40
C ASN A 76 3.26 4.73 -3.95
N ASN A 77 4.19 4.64 -4.88
CA ASN A 77 5.63 4.67 -4.63
C ASN A 77 6.35 5.77 -5.41
N ASP A 78 5.62 6.75 -5.96
CA ASP A 78 6.18 7.79 -6.82
C ASP A 78 6.99 7.25 -8.01
N THR A 79 6.41 6.28 -8.72
CA THR A 79 7.09 5.61 -9.85
C THR A 79 7.67 6.59 -10.85
N LEU A 80 6.89 7.62 -11.24
CA LEU A 80 7.31 8.57 -12.26
C LEU A 80 8.43 9.49 -11.76
N GLY A 81 8.35 9.97 -10.52
CA GLY A 81 9.41 10.79 -9.92
C GLY A 81 10.70 10.01 -9.72
N ARG A 82 10.62 8.75 -9.27
CA ARG A 82 11.79 7.87 -9.15
C ARG A 82 12.40 7.55 -10.52
N ARG A 83 11.58 7.31 -11.53
CA ARG A 83 12.09 7.11 -12.90
C ARG A 83 12.77 8.37 -13.44
N GLN A 84 12.22 9.55 -13.18
CA GLN A 84 12.85 10.80 -13.60
C GLN A 84 14.22 10.99 -12.94
N LYS A 85 14.34 10.73 -11.64
CA LYS A 85 15.64 10.75 -10.94
C LYS A 85 16.66 9.80 -11.55
N GLN A 86 16.22 8.60 -11.96
CA GLN A 86 17.10 7.63 -12.62
C GLN A 86 17.56 8.10 -13.99
N LEU A 87 16.71 8.81 -14.74
CA LEU A 87 17.07 9.38 -16.03
C LEU A 87 18.02 10.58 -15.90
N ASP A 88 17.85 11.38 -14.85
CA ASP A 88 18.68 12.57 -14.58
C ASP A 88 20.08 12.18 -14.07
N ASP A 89 20.22 11.05 -13.39
CA ASP A 89 21.46 10.52 -12.87
C ASP A 89 21.56 9.01 -13.11
N PRO A 90 21.83 8.58 -14.36
CA PRO A 90 21.82 7.16 -14.73
C PRO A 90 22.90 6.32 -14.05
N ASP A 91 24.00 6.96 -13.62
CA ASP A 91 25.10 6.30 -12.91
C ASP A 91 25.00 6.41 -11.37
N GLY A 92 23.95 7.11 -10.90
CA GLY A 92 23.68 7.27 -9.48
C GLY A 92 23.02 6.05 -8.84
N PRO A 93 22.71 6.12 -7.53
CA PRO A 93 22.03 5.04 -6.83
C PRO A 93 20.62 4.83 -7.41
N ASN A 94 20.17 3.57 -7.42
CA ASN A 94 18.83 3.24 -7.90
C ASN A 94 17.73 3.90 -7.02
N PRO A 95 16.95 4.86 -7.55
CA PRO A 95 15.97 5.60 -6.75
C PRO A 95 14.78 4.75 -6.28
N PHE A 96 14.60 3.55 -6.83
CA PHE A 96 13.55 2.61 -6.41
C PHE A 96 13.92 1.81 -5.16
N ILE A 97 15.19 1.81 -4.75
CA ILE A 97 15.64 1.18 -3.52
C ILE A 97 15.42 2.18 -2.38
N ASP A 98 14.43 1.89 -1.53
CA ASP A 98 14.04 2.73 -0.40
C ASP A 98 13.42 1.85 0.69
N THR A 99 14.16 1.62 1.76
CA THR A 99 13.78 0.72 2.86
C THR A 99 12.68 1.27 3.79
N GLU A 100 12.31 2.54 3.63
CA GLU A 100 11.34 3.20 4.51
C GLU A 100 9.98 3.40 3.87
N VAL A 101 9.92 3.52 2.54
CA VAL A 101 8.69 3.92 1.84
C VAL A 101 7.54 2.94 2.07
N TRP A 102 7.81 1.64 2.13
CA TRP A 102 6.79 0.62 2.39
C TRP A 102 6.04 0.89 3.69
N GLY A 103 6.78 0.94 4.79
CA GLY A 103 6.18 1.15 6.11
C GLY A 103 5.51 2.50 6.26
N LYS A 104 6.12 3.58 5.76
CA LYS A 104 5.53 4.93 5.79
C LYS A 104 4.21 4.99 5.03
N TYR A 105 4.15 4.40 3.84
CA TYR A 105 2.93 4.41 3.03
C TYR A 105 1.78 3.63 3.69
N LEU A 106 2.09 2.48 4.31
CA LEU A 106 1.08 1.72 5.07
C LEU A 106 0.58 2.49 6.30
N ASP A 107 1.47 3.18 7.01
CA ASP A 107 1.10 4.06 8.12
C ASP A 107 0.21 5.22 7.66
N GLU A 108 0.54 5.87 6.54
CA GLU A 108 -0.27 6.94 5.95
C GLU A 108 -1.68 6.44 5.60
N LYS A 109 -1.81 5.23 5.04
CA LYS A 109 -3.12 4.64 4.72
C LYS A 109 -3.92 4.29 5.95
N ARG A 110 -3.27 3.75 6.98
CA ARG A 110 -3.90 3.52 8.29
C ARG A 110 -4.43 4.83 8.86
N ASP A 111 -3.60 5.84 8.95
CA ASP A 111 -3.94 7.12 9.58
C ASP A 111 -5.03 7.85 8.78
N ALA A 112 -4.99 7.78 7.44
CA ALA A 112 -6.02 8.33 6.58
C ALA A 112 -7.39 7.65 6.78
N LEU A 113 -7.41 6.31 6.94
CA LEU A 113 -8.68 5.61 7.24
C LEU A 113 -9.19 5.95 8.63
N LEU A 114 -8.32 6.00 9.63
CA LEU A 114 -8.71 6.38 10.99
C LEU A 114 -9.28 7.80 11.04
N GLU A 115 -8.71 8.73 10.30
CA GLU A 115 -9.22 10.10 10.19
C GLU A 115 -10.58 10.13 9.46
N PHE A 116 -10.70 9.39 8.34
CA PHE A 116 -11.96 9.23 7.62
C PHE A 116 -13.09 8.71 8.51
N MET A 117 -12.79 7.77 9.40
CA MET A 117 -13.78 7.19 10.33
C MET A 117 -14.22 8.14 11.44
N LYS A 118 -13.50 9.22 11.71
CA LYS A 118 -13.91 10.23 12.71
C LYS A 118 -15.05 11.12 12.23
N ASP A 119 -15.20 11.30 10.92
CA ASP A 119 -16.28 12.12 10.37
C ASP A 119 -17.61 11.35 10.48
N PRO A 120 -18.61 11.89 11.21
CA PRO A 120 -19.92 11.24 11.35
C PRO A 120 -20.65 10.98 10.02
N LYS A 121 -20.32 11.72 8.96
CA LYS A 121 -20.89 11.52 7.63
C LYS A 121 -20.51 10.18 7.01
N ASN A 122 -19.39 9.63 7.45
CA ASN A 122 -18.85 8.37 6.95
C ASN A 122 -19.35 7.14 7.72
N ASN A 123 -20.17 7.36 8.76
CA ASN A 123 -20.65 6.29 9.65
C ASN A 123 -22.19 6.18 9.67
#